data_618f79cfd2891f20cb38e2d70d64f1a1
#
_entry.id   618f79cfd2891f20cb38e2d70d64f1a1
#
_cell.length_a   1.000
_cell.length_b   1.000
_cell.length_c   1.000
_cell.angle_alpha   90.00
_cell.angle_beta   90.00
_cell.angle_gamma   90.00
#
_symmetry.space_group_name_H-M   'P 1'
#
loop_
_entity.id
_entity.type
_entity.pdbx_description
1 polymer ?
#
loop_
_entity_poly.entity_id
_entity_poly.type
_entity_poly.pdbx_seq_one_letter_code
_entity_poly.pdbx_strand_id
1 'polypeptide(L)'
;LHKEYRRQRQMCIRDSDQGLSTALDLSQAEVSLRTAQRNLSQYTRQAAQDRNALTLLVGQPMSPEITAALDQATRLDDSMLPTTLPAGLPSDLLARRPDIRAAEHQLKGANANIGAARAAFFPTISLTGQAGTASASLGGLFEGGSGAWSFVPQITVPIFAGGSLLAGLDLAKVQKNIQVAQYEKSIQTGFREVADALAGRGTLDDQIQAQRLLVDANQRAYDVSDQRFRQGIDDYLSVLDSQRSLYSSQQALVDTRLARLSNLVTLYKVLGGGWTERTATAAQTAPAGAGSGS
;
A
#
# COMPACT_ATOMS: atom_id res chain seq x y z
N LEU A 1 -25.66 17.52 3.98
CA LEU A 1 -24.90 18.29 4.99
C LEU A 1 -24.50 19.69 4.49
N HIS A 2 -23.76 19.83 3.38
CA HIS A 2 -23.30 21.13 2.90
C HIS A 2 -24.44 22.10 2.51
N LYS A 3 -25.56 21.60 1.98
CA LYS A 3 -26.75 22.41 1.67
C LYS A 3 -27.48 22.88 2.93
N GLU A 4 -27.50 22.08 3.97
CA GLU A 4 -28.09 22.43 5.27
C GLU A 4 -27.30 23.53 5.96
N TYR A 5 -25.97 23.42 6.02
CA TYR A 5 -25.12 24.46 6.58
C TYR A 5 -25.24 25.81 5.83
N ARG A 6 -25.44 25.80 4.51
CA ARG A 6 -25.71 27.02 3.75
C ARG A 6 -27.05 27.64 4.13
N ARG A 7 -28.11 26.83 4.28
CA ARG A 7 -29.43 27.33 4.70
C ARG A 7 -29.38 27.90 6.11
N GLN A 8 -28.72 27.22 7.02
CA GLN A 8 -28.56 27.70 8.41
C GLN A 8 -27.83 29.03 8.45
N ARG A 9 -26.70 29.16 7.71
CA ARG A 9 -26.00 30.44 7.61
C ARG A 9 -26.91 31.58 7.09
N GLN A 10 -27.67 31.32 6.03
CA GLN A 10 -28.58 32.33 5.48
C GLN A 10 -29.69 32.71 6.48
N MET A 11 -30.18 31.74 7.25
CA MET A 11 -31.14 32.00 8.33
C MET A 11 -30.53 32.86 9.43
N CYS A 12 -29.36 32.49 9.95
CA CYS A 12 -28.65 33.25 10.98
C CYS A 12 -28.26 34.66 10.51
N ILE A 13 -27.86 34.87 9.26
CA ILE A 13 -27.58 36.20 8.72
C ILE A 13 -28.86 37.06 8.76
N ARG A 14 -29.98 36.54 8.27
CA ARG A 14 -31.25 37.26 8.27
C ARG A 14 -31.74 37.59 9.68
N ASP A 15 -31.60 36.66 10.63
CA ASP A 15 -32.02 36.84 12.01
C ASP A 15 -31.10 37.80 12.76
N SER A 16 -29.78 37.82 12.44
CA SER A 16 -28.82 38.80 12.96
C SER A 16 -29.10 40.20 12.42
N ASP A 17 -29.42 40.35 11.14
CA ASP A 17 -29.78 41.62 10.52
C ASP A 17 -31.08 42.19 11.10
N GLN A 18 -31.97 41.33 11.65
CA GLN A 18 -33.20 41.68 12.33
C GLN A 18 -33.05 41.85 13.84
N GLY A 19 -31.81 41.64 14.39
CA GLY A 19 -31.51 41.75 15.84
C GLY A 19 -32.04 40.58 16.66
N LEU A 20 -32.42 39.46 16.02
CA LEU A 20 -32.96 38.26 16.67
C LEU A 20 -31.89 37.24 17.09
N SER A 21 -30.68 37.33 16.54
CA SER A 21 -29.53 36.49 16.91
C SER A 21 -28.28 37.32 17.16
N THR A 22 -27.34 36.77 17.94
CA THR A 22 -26.10 37.49 18.26
C THR A 22 -25.06 37.32 17.15
N ALA A 23 -24.13 38.29 17.02
CA ALA A 23 -22.97 38.16 16.11
C ALA A 23 -22.10 36.90 16.41
N LEU A 24 -22.16 36.44 17.67
CA LEU A 24 -21.49 35.21 18.11
C LEU A 24 -22.13 33.98 17.47
N ASP A 25 -23.43 33.87 17.44
CA ASP A 25 -24.16 32.72 16.86
C ASP A 25 -23.87 32.62 15.36
N LEU A 26 -23.89 33.76 14.66
CA LEU A 26 -23.52 33.82 13.25
C LEU A 26 -22.07 33.33 13.00
N SER A 27 -21.13 33.82 13.82
CA SER A 27 -19.72 33.41 13.71
C SER A 27 -19.53 31.92 13.96
N GLN A 28 -20.24 31.35 14.92
CA GLN A 28 -20.19 29.91 15.22
C GLN A 28 -20.81 29.04 14.11
N ALA A 29 -21.93 29.48 13.52
CA ALA A 29 -22.52 28.83 12.35
C ALA A 29 -21.53 28.88 11.14
N GLU A 30 -20.84 30.00 10.97
CA GLU A 30 -19.82 30.15 9.93
C GLU A 30 -18.63 29.21 10.15
N VAL A 31 -18.13 29.05 11.37
CA VAL A 31 -17.09 28.06 11.73
C VAL A 31 -17.51 26.66 11.31
N SER A 32 -18.74 26.26 11.60
CA SER A 32 -19.27 24.95 11.23
C SER A 32 -19.31 24.77 9.70
N LEU A 33 -19.80 25.79 8.97
CA LEU A 33 -19.80 25.79 7.50
C LEU A 33 -18.38 25.69 6.92
N ARG A 34 -17.42 26.50 7.42
CA ARG A 34 -16.03 26.46 6.94
C ARG A 34 -15.35 25.13 7.22
N THR A 35 -15.64 24.54 8.39
CA THR A 35 -15.14 23.20 8.72
C THR A 35 -15.68 22.15 7.73
N ALA A 36 -16.95 22.17 7.42
CA ALA A 36 -17.53 21.24 6.43
C ALA A 36 -16.94 21.45 5.02
N GLN A 37 -16.73 22.72 4.61
CA GLN A 37 -16.09 23.03 3.32
C GLN A 37 -14.63 22.53 3.24
N ARG A 38 -13.86 22.73 4.31
CA ARG A 38 -12.50 22.20 4.41
C ARG A 38 -12.48 20.69 4.30
N ASN A 39 -13.34 20.00 5.05
CA ASN A 39 -13.41 18.54 5.04
C ASN A 39 -13.83 18.02 3.65
N LEU A 40 -14.80 18.65 2.98
CA LEU A 40 -15.18 18.30 1.61
C LEU A 40 -13.99 18.37 0.65
N SER A 41 -13.22 19.48 0.70
CA SER A 41 -12.04 19.64 -0.14
C SER A 41 -10.96 18.60 0.18
N GLN A 42 -10.79 18.26 1.45
CA GLN A 42 -9.84 17.22 1.88
C GLN A 42 -10.22 15.85 1.31
N TYR A 43 -11.48 15.43 1.47
CA TYR A 43 -11.94 14.12 0.99
C TYR A 43 -11.98 14.04 -0.53
N THR A 44 -12.32 15.14 -1.22
CA THR A 44 -12.24 15.21 -2.70
C THR A 44 -10.79 14.97 -3.18
N ARG A 45 -9.82 15.63 -2.53
CA ARG A 45 -8.41 15.39 -2.83
C ARG A 45 -7.98 13.96 -2.54
N GLN A 46 -8.37 13.42 -1.38
CA GLN A 46 -8.03 12.04 -1.00
C GLN A 46 -8.60 11.04 -2.01
N ALA A 47 -9.86 11.17 -2.40
CA ALA A 47 -10.48 10.30 -3.40
C ALA A 47 -9.75 10.36 -4.75
N ALA A 48 -9.28 11.55 -5.18
CA ALA A 48 -8.49 11.68 -6.40
C ALA A 48 -7.12 10.99 -6.27
N GLN A 49 -6.46 11.11 -5.12
CA GLN A 49 -5.18 10.43 -4.84
C GLN A 49 -5.35 8.91 -4.83
N ASP A 50 -6.40 8.40 -4.19
CA ASP A 50 -6.69 6.97 -4.13
C ASP A 50 -6.97 6.39 -5.54
N ARG A 51 -7.68 7.14 -6.41
CA ARG A 51 -7.88 6.77 -7.82
C ARG A 51 -6.56 6.71 -8.58
N ASN A 52 -5.68 7.69 -8.39
CA ASN A 52 -4.36 7.69 -9.02
C ASN A 52 -3.52 6.50 -8.54
N ALA A 53 -3.55 6.19 -7.25
CA ALA A 53 -2.88 5.03 -6.68
C ALA A 53 -3.43 3.71 -7.25
N LEU A 54 -4.75 3.60 -7.38
CA LEU A 54 -5.38 2.43 -8.00
C LEU A 54 -4.98 2.27 -9.47
N THR A 55 -4.95 3.35 -10.24
CA THR A 55 -4.49 3.36 -11.64
C THR A 55 -3.04 2.86 -11.75
N LEU A 56 -2.15 3.30 -10.83
CA LEU A 56 -0.78 2.83 -10.79
C LEU A 56 -0.69 1.32 -10.48
N LEU A 57 -1.48 0.84 -9.52
CA LEU A 57 -1.48 -0.57 -9.13
C LEU A 57 -2.03 -1.50 -10.22
N VAL A 58 -3.04 -1.04 -10.97
CA VAL A 58 -3.63 -1.78 -12.11
C VAL A 58 -2.72 -1.71 -13.34
N GLY A 59 -1.86 -0.70 -13.45
CA GLY A 59 -0.94 -0.50 -14.59
C GLY A 59 -1.61 0.05 -15.85
N GLN A 60 -2.89 0.40 -15.79
CA GLN A 60 -3.64 0.99 -16.90
C GLN A 60 -4.73 1.93 -16.39
N PRO A 61 -5.18 2.91 -17.19
CA PRO A 61 -6.30 3.76 -16.83
C PRO A 61 -7.56 2.94 -16.55
N MET A 62 -8.33 3.34 -15.53
CA MET A 62 -9.62 2.71 -15.24
C MET A 62 -10.61 2.94 -16.37
N SER A 63 -11.42 1.92 -16.67
CA SER A 63 -12.47 2.07 -17.68
C SER A 63 -13.49 3.15 -17.27
N PRO A 64 -14.13 3.82 -18.25
CA PRO A 64 -15.18 4.81 -17.95
C PRO A 64 -16.32 4.24 -17.10
N GLU A 65 -16.65 2.96 -17.27
CA GLU A 65 -17.70 2.25 -16.50
C GLU A 65 -17.33 2.14 -15.03
N ILE A 66 -16.08 1.73 -14.72
CA ILE A 66 -15.59 1.65 -13.33
C ILE A 66 -15.54 3.05 -12.70
N THR A 67 -15.09 4.04 -13.46
CA THR A 67 -15.03 5.43 -13.00
C THR A 67 -16.43 5.95 -12.66
N ALA A 68 -17.41 5.73 -13.54
CA ALA A 68 -18.80 6.11 -13.31
C ALA A 68 -19.41 5.37 -12.10
N ALA A 69 -19.12 4.08 -11.93
CA ALA A 69 -19.57 3.30 -10.78
C ALA A 69 -19.00 3.84 -9.47
N LEU A 70 -17.72 4.22 -9.43
CA LEU A 70 -17.08 4.85 -8.28
C LEU A 70 -17.66 6.22 -7.96
N ASP A 71 -18.03 7.02 -8.96
CA ASP A 71 -18.64 8.33 -8.76
C ASP A 71 -20.09 8.23 -8.25
N GLN A 72 -20.79 7.15 -8.57
CA GLN A 72 -22.15 6.86 -8.09
C GLN A 72 -22.17 6.14 -6.75
N ALA A 73 -21.04 5.58 -6.29
CA ALA A 73 -20.95 4.88 -5.02
C ALA A 73 -21.15 5.87 -3.85
N THR A 74 -22.32 5.81 -3.24
CA THR A 74 -22.72 6.70 -2.12
C THR A 74 -22.54 6.06 -0.76
N ARG A 75 -22.26 4.76 -0.68
CA ARG A 75 -22.12 3.99 0.57
C ARG A 75 -21.00 2.98 0.47
N LEU A 76 -20.32 2.78 1.60
CA LEU A 76 -19.44 1.64 1.80
C LEU A 76 -20.33 0.39 1.95
N ASP A 77 -20.27 -0.50 0.96
CA ASP A 77 -21.02 -1.76 0.99
C ASP A 77 -20.12 -2.88 1.53
N ASP A 78 -20.58 -3.50 2.61
CA ASP A 78 -19.88 -4.63 3.26
C ASP A 78 -20.00 -5.93 2.45
N SER A 79 -20.90 -5.99 1.46
CA SER A 79 -21.21 -7.23 0.71
C SER A 79 -20.16 -7.63 -0.32
N MET A 80 -19.25 -6.72 -0.69
CA MET A 80 -18.25 -6.96 -1.74
C MET A 80 -17.04 -7.78 -1.28
N LEU A 81 -16.84 -7.94 0.03
CA LEU A 81 -15.69 -8.67 0.57
C LEU A 81 -16.14 -10.02 1.16
N PRO A 82 -15.36 -11.10 0.93
CA PRO A 82 -15.66 -12.40 1.51
C PRO A 82 -15.62 -12.31 3.04
N THR A 83 -16.77 -12.56 3.67
CA THR A 83 -16.91 -12.53 5.13
C THR A 83 -16.28 -13.74 5.81
N THR A 84 -16.10 -14.83 5.07
CA THR A 84 -15.45 -16.08 5.53
C THR A 84 -14.10 -16.23 4.86
N LEU A 85 -13.04 -15.93 5.60
CA LEU A 85 -11.68 -16.25 5.18
C LEU A 85 -11.34 -17.64 5.71
N PRO A 86 -10.79 -18.55 4.87
CA PRO A 86 -10.35 -19.86 5.34
C PRO A 86 -9.27 -19.67 6.40
N ALA A 87 -9.49 -20.26 7.57
CA ALA A 87 -8.48 -20.36 8.62
C ALA A 87 -7.38 -21.29 8.10
N GLY A 88 -6.27 -20.76 7.60
CA GLY A 88 -5.09 -21.52 7.23
C GLY A 88 -4.34 -22.00 8.48
N LEU A 89 -3.58 -23.09 8.33
CA LEU A 89 -2.65 -23.52 9.38
C LEU A 89 -1.48 -22.52 9.48
N PRO A 90 -0.90 -22.32 10.68
CA PRO A 90 0.26 -21.43 10.84
C PRO A 90 1.44 -21.75 9.89
N SER A 91 1.63 -23.02 9.54
CA SER A 91 2.65 -23.48 8.57
C SER A 91 2.40 -22.98 7.15
N ASP A 92 1.14 -22.76 6.76
CA ASP A 92 0.79 -22.27 5.42
C ASP A 92 1.26 -20.83 5.19
N LEU A 93 1.37 -20.03 6.25
CA LEU A 93 1.91 -18.67 6.17
C LEU A 93 3.35 -18.67 5.66
N LEU A 94 4.18 -19.62 6.12
CA LEU A 94 5.57 -19.74 5.69
C LEU A 94 5.69 -20.06 4.20
N ALA A 95 4.77 -20.87 3.68
CA ALA A 95 4.77 -21.30 2.28
C ALA A 95 4.12 -20.29 1.32
N ARG A 96 3.10 -19.55 1.80
CA ARG A 96 2.25 -18.71 0.94
C ARG A 96 2.63 -17.22 0.95
N ARG A 97 3.33 -16.74 1.96
CA ARG A 97 3.70 -15.32 2.04
C ARG A 97 4.92 -15.01 1.18
N PRO A 98 4.80 -14.08 0.20
CA PRO A 98 5.92 -13.74 -0.69
C PRO A 98 7.09 -13.06 0.04
N ASP A 99 6.84 -12.30 1.09
CA ASP A 99 7.86 -11.61 1.89
C ASP A 99 8.73 -12.62 2.67
N ILE A 100 8.14 -13.65 3.27
CA ILE A 100 8.86 -14.72 3.96
C ILE A 100 9.68 -15.53 2.96
N ARG A 101 9.11 -15.86 1.80
CA ARG A 101 9.83 -16.55 0.72
C ARG A 101 10.98 -15.73 0.17
N ALA A 102 10.80 -14.41 0.02
CA ALA A 102 11.88 -13.52 -0.40
C ALA A 102 13.04 -13.54 0.59
N ALA A 103 12.77 -13.46 1.89
CA ALA A 103 13.78 -13.56 2.94
C ALA A 103 14.48 -14.93 2.95
N GLU A 104 13.75 -16.03 2.72
CA GLU A 104 14.33 -17.37 2.56
C GLU A 104 15.30 -17.44 1.36
N HIS A 105 14.91 -16.88 0.21
CA HIS A 105 15.78 -16.85 -0.97
C HIS A 105 17.01 -15.96 -0.76
N GLN A 106 16.88 -14.86 -0.04
CA GLN A 106 18.03 -14.02 0.35
C GLN A 106 19.00 -14.79 1.25
N LEU A 107 18.48 -15.57 2.21
CA LEU A 107 19.30 -16.44 3.05
C LEU A 107 20.00 -17.54 2.23
N LYS A 108 19.30 -18.18 1.28
CA LYS A 108 19.91 -19.14 0.34
C LYS A 108 21.04 -18.50 -0.49
N GLY A 109 20.82 -17.26 -0.98
CA GLY A 109 21.83 -16.49 -1.69
C GLY A 109 23.06 -16.19 -0.83
N ALA A 110 22.86 -15.73 0.41
CA ALA A 110 23.96 -15.48 1.34
C ALA A 110 24.74 -16.76 1.68
N ASN A 111 24.03 -17.89 1.82
CA ASN A 111 24.71 -19.19 2.01
C ASN A 111 25.53 -19.60 0.79
N ALA A 112 25.03 -19.36 -0.43
CA ALA A 112 25.78 -19.60 -1.66
C ALA A 112 27.02 -18.71 -1.77
N ASN A 113 26.97 -17.47 -1.28
CA ASN A 113 28.10 -16.54 -1.26
C ASN A 113 29.28 -17.05 -0.39
N ILE A 114 29.04 -17.88 0.63
CA ILE A 114 30.10 -18.55 1.37
C ILE A 114 30.87 -19.51 0.42
N GLY A 115 30.16 -20.19 -0.47
CA GLY A 115 30.78 -21.00 -1.52
C GLY A 115 31.64 -20.19 -2.47
N ALA A 116 31.16 -19.03 -2.92
CA ALA A 116 31.94 -18.10 -3.75
C ALA A 116 33.19 -17.57 -3.03
N ALA A 117 33.07 -17.20 -1.72
CA ALA A 117 34.20 -16.79 -0.91
C ALA A 117 35.25 -17.91 -0.72
N ARG A 118 34.81 -19.17 -0.62
CA ARG A 118 35.73 -20.33 -0.62
C ARG A 118 36.36 -20.55 -1.98
N ALA A 119 35.63 -20.34 -3.08
CA ALA A 119 36.18 -20.45 -4.43
C ALA A 119 37.32 -19.46 -4.72
N ALA A 120 37.33 -18.30 -4.03
CA ALA A 120 38.40 -17.30 -4.16
C ALA A 120 39.79 -17.80 -3.68
N PHE A 121 39.87 -18.91 -2.96
CA PHE A 121 41.12 -19.56 -2.58
C PHE A 121 41.72 -20.43 -3.71
N PHE A 122 40.95 -20.73 -4.74
CA PHE A 122 41.37 -21.56 -5.87
C PHE A 122 41.81 -20.70 -7.05
N PRO A 123 42.58 -21.29 -8.01
CA PRO A 123 42.98 -20.57 -9.22
C PRO A 123 41.81 -20.04 -10.01
N THR A 124 41.90 -18.81 -10.46
CA THR A 124 40.94 -18.21 -11.39
C THR A 124 41.45 -18.38 -12.82
N ILE A 125 40.60 -18.96 -13.67
CA ILE A 125 40.89 -19.13 -15.11
C ILE A 125 40.04 -18.11 -15.86
N SER A 126 40.68 -17.18 -16.56
CA SER A 126 40.02 -16.22 -17.43
C SER A 126 40.45 -16.46 -18.90
N LEU A 127 39.50 -16.23 -19.79
CA LEU A 127 39.68 -16.44 -21.23
C LEU A 127 39.22 -15.17 -21.95
N THR A 128 40.15 -14.48 -22.61
CA THR A 128 39.85 -13.27 -23.36
C THR A 128 40.05 -13.54 -24.84
N GLY A 129 38.99 -13.38 -25.62
CA GLY A 129 39.03 -13.44 -27.09
C GLY A 129 38.65 -12.08 -27.66
N GLN A 130 39.45 -11.58 -28.59
CA GLN A 130 39.15 -10.36 -29.32
C GLN A 130 39.29 -10.67 -30.82
N ALA A 131 38.33 -10.15 -31.60
CA ALA A 131 38.38 -10.23 -33.07
C ALA A 131 37.92 -8.87 -33.65
N GLY A 132 38.62 -8.39 -34.64
CA GLY A 132 38.33 -7.09 -35.24
C GLY A 132 39.27 -6.78 -36.39
N THR A 133 39.37 -5.52 -36.75
CA THR A 133 40.34 -5.02 -37.75
C THR A 133 41.36 -4.13 -37.06
N ALA A 134 42.62 -4.23 -37.44
CA ALA A 134 43.72 -3.40 -36.95
C ALA A 134 44.54 -2.88 -38.12
N SER A 135 44.88 -1.59 -38.13
CA SER A 135 45.70 -0.96 -39.17
C SER A 135 46.55 0.16 -38.57
N ALA A 136 47.69 0.45 -39.15
CA ALA A 136 48.55 1.57 -38.77
C ALA A 136 47.98 2.93 -39.21
N SER A 137 47.03 2.95 -40.15
CA SER A 137 46.35 4.15 -40.65
C SER A 137 44.83 3.94 -40.70
N LEU A 138 44.07 5.01 -40.56
CA LEU A 138 42.60 4.96 -40.55
C LEU A 138 42.05 4.42 -41.89
N GLY A 139 42.69 4.73 -43.02
CA GLY A 139 42.27 4.27 -44.34
C GLY A 139 42.42 2.77 -44.57
N GLY A 140 43.38 2.13 -43.91
CA GLY A 140 43.64 0.68 -44.05
C GLY A 140 42.76 -0.20 -43.15
N LEU A 141 41.91 0.38 -42.30
CA LEU A 141 41.18 -0.36 -41.29
C LEU A 141 40.18 -1.38 -41.85
N PHE A 142 39.68 -1.13 -43.08
CA PHE A 142 38.70 -1.96 -43.77
C PHE A 142 39.23 -2.59 -45.06
N GLU A 143 40.55 -2.51 -45.28
CA GLU A 143 41.21 -3.15 -46.44
C GLU A 143 41.44 -4.66 -46.21
N GLY A 144 41.56 -5.39 -47.28
CA GLY A 144 41.88 -6.82 -47.23
C GLY A 144 43.21 -7.08 -46.48
N GLY A 145 43.17 -7.89 -45.43
CA GLY A 145 44.32 -8.19 -44.59
C GLY A 145 44.38 -7.44 -43.26
N SER A 146 43.43 -6.52 -42.98
CA SER A 146 43.35 -5.79 -41.69
C SER A 146 42.73 -6.62 -40.54
N GLY A 147 42.22 -7.81 -40.84
CA GLY A 147 41.65 -8.70 -39.84
C GLY A 147 42.66 -9.12 -38.77
N ALA A 148 42.38 -8.85 -37.53
CA ALA A 148 43.19 -9.21 -36.37
C ALA A 148 42.37 -9.95 -35.33
N TRP A 149 42.93 -10.98 -34.74
CA TRP A 149 42.35 -11.67 -33.63
C TRP A 149 43.39 -11.97 -32.56
N SER A 150 42.97 -12.02 -31.32
CA SER A 150 43.80 -12.49 -30.22
C SER A 150 43.00 -13.39 -29.27
N PHE A 151 43.67 -14.38 -28.70
CA PHE A 151 43.13 -15.31 -27.74
C PHE A 151 44.13 -15.46 -26.60
N VAL A 152 43.76 -15.01 -25.42
CA VAL A 152 44.63 -14.93 -24.25
C VAL A 152 43.99 -15.70 -23.09
N PRO A 153 44.37 -16.97 -22.87
CA PRO A 153 44.07 -17.69 -21.63
C PRO A 153 44.98 -17.18 -20.50
N GLN A 154 44.42 -16.93 -19.32
CA GLN A 154 45.17 -16.51 -18.15
C GLN A 154 44.73 -17.33 -16.94
N ILE A 155 45.70 -17.82 -16.15
CA ILE A 155 45.50 -18.51 -14.89
C ILE A 155 46.14 -17.67 -13.79
N THR A 156 45.35 -17.26 -12.82
CA THR A 156 45.80 -16.49 -11.64
C THR A 156 45.64 -17.32 -10.39
N VAL A 157 46.71 -17.58 -9.67
CA VAL A 157 46.72 -18.36 -8.40
C VAL A 157 47.11 -17.43 -7.25
N PRO A 158 46.25 -17.22 -6.23
CA PRO A 158 46.62 -16.43 -5.06
C PRO A 158 47.53 -17.26 -4.15
N ILE A 159 48.85 -16.96 -4.14
CA ILE A 159 49.82 -17.65 -3.25
C ILE A 159 49.86 -16.98 -1.88
N PHE A 160 49.78 -15.66 -1.82
CA PHE A 160 49.75 -14.87 -0.58
C PHE A 160 48.82 -13.68 -0.73
N ALA A 161 47.82 -13.62 0.14
CA ALA A 161 46.79 -12.57 0.11
C ALA A 161 46.74 -11.75 1.42
N GLY A 162 47.74 -11.85 2.29
CA GLY A 162 47.82 -11.06 3.52
C GLY A 162 46.60 -11.21 4.47
N GLY A 163 45.93 -12.36 4.45
CA GLY A 163 44.72 -12.61 5.27
C GLY A 163 43.40 -12.11 4.63
N SER A 164 43.44 -11.39 3.50
CA SER A 164 42.21 -10.81 2.91
C SER A 164 41.18 -11.88 2.49
N LEU A 165 41.60 -13.05 1.99
CA LEU A 165 40.72 -14.15 1.64
C LEU A 165 40.02 -14.76 2.87
N LEU A 166 40.73 -14.89 4.00
CA LEU A 166 40.14 -15.35 5.26
C LEU A 166 39.13 -14.35 5.79
N ALA A 167 39.49 -13.07 5.80
CA ALA A 167 38.57 -11.98 6.20
C ALA A 167 37.33 -11.93 5.29
N GLY A 168 37.51 -12.14 3.98
CA GLY A 168 36.39 -12.22 3.02
C GLY A 168 35.44 -13.41 3.29
N LEU A 169 36.02 -14.58 3.64
CA LEU A 169 35.22 -15.75 4.04
C LEU A 169 34.47 -15.50 5.35
N ASP A 170 35.10 -14.89 6.33
CA ASP A 170 34.46 -14.58 7.62
C ASP A 170 33.37 -13.51 7.44
N LEU A 171 33.58 -12.51 6.59
CA LEU A 171 32.54 -11.55 6.21
C LEU A 171 31.32 -12.25 5.59
N ALA A 172 31.52 -13.20 4.68
CA ALA A 172 30.42 -13.96 4.06
C ALA A 172 29.64 -14.78 5.09
N LYS A 173 30.32 -15.38 6.09
CA LYS A 173 29.68 -16.09 7.22
C LYS A 173 28.86 -15.15 8.10
N VAL A 174 29.38 -13.96 8.44
CA VAL A 174 28.66 -12.95 9.22
C VAL A 174 27.44 -12.46 8.46
N GLN A 175 27.56 -12.19 7.15
CA GLN A 175 26.42 -11.82 6.31
C GLN A 175 25.33 -12.90 6.25
N LYS A 176 25.69 -14.18 6.21
CA LYS A 176 24.71 -15.27 6.35
C LYS A 176 23.98 -15.17 7.70
N ASN A 177 24.67 -14.94 8.81
CA ASN A 177 24.04 -14.82 10.12
C ASN A 177 23.07 -13.62 10.19
N ILE A 178 23.41 -12.50 9.54
CA ILE A 178 22.50 -11.36 9.37
C ILE A 178 21.23 -11.78 8.62
N GLN A 179 21.35 -12.57 7.53
CA GLN A 179 20.19 -13.04 6.78
C GLN A 179 19.35 -14.06 7.57
N VAL A 180 19.95 -14.87 8.45
CA VAL A 180 19.19 -15.73 9.37
C VAL A 180 18.31 -14.88 10.27
N ALA A 181 18.88 -13.87 10.94
CA ALA A 181 18.12 -12.97 11.81
C ALA A 181 17.04 -12.19 11.04
N GLN A 182 17.31 -11.79 9.79
CA GLN A 182 16.35 -11.14 8.89
C GLN A 182 15.18 -12.09 8.55
N TYR A 183 15.46 -13.35 8.26
CA TYR A 183 14.46 -14.38 7.97
C TYR A 183 13.58 -14.66 9.21
N GLU A 184 14.17 -14.85 10.38
CA GLU A 184 13.44 -15.01 11.63
C GLU A 184 12.55 -13.81 11.94
N LYS A 185 13.06 -12.59 11.74
CA LYS A 185 12.28 -11.35 11.88
C LYS A 185 11.09 -11.31 10.93
N SER A 186 11.24 -11.72 9.66
CA SER A 186 10.13 -11.73 8.70
C SER A 186 9.03 -12.72 9.10
N ILE A 187 9.40 -13.88 9.64
CA ILE A 187 8.45 -14.86 10.20
C ILE A 187 7.69 -14.26 11.38
N GLN A 188 8.41 -13.70 12.37
CA GLN A 188 7.78 -13.08 13.54
C GLN A 188 6.86 -11.92 13.17
N THR A 189 7.28 -11.09 12.19
CA THR A 189 6.45 -10.02 11.66
C THR A 189 5.18 -10.57 11.00
N GLY A 190 5.29 -11.65 10.23
CA GLY A 190 4.16 -12.31 9.60
C GLY A 190 3.12 -12.80 10.62
N PHE A 191 3.56 -13.47 11.68
CA PHE A 191 2.66 -13.91 12.74
C PHE A 191 2.02 -12.75 13.50
N ARG A 192 2.78 -11.70 13.80
CA ARG A 192 2.25 -10.50 14.45
C ARG A 192 1.16 -9.85 13.60
N GLU A 193 1.41 -9.65 12.30
CA GLU A 193 0.43 -9.03 11.40
C GLU A 193 -0.87 -9.81 11.32
N VAL A 194 -0.83 -11.15 11.32
CA VAL A 194 -2.02 -11.98 11.37
C VAL A 194 -2.75 -11.81 12.71
N ALA A 195 -2.02 -11.83 13.83
CA ALA A 195 -2.61 -11.64 15.15
C ALA A 195 -3.27 -10.26 15.29
N ASP A 196 -2.61 -9.19 14.82
CA ASP A 196 -3.12 -7.83 14.80
C ASP A 196 -4.40 -7.73 13.95
N ALA A 197 -4.42 -8.35 12.76
CA ALA A 197 -5.59 -8.33 11.89
C ALA A 197 -6.77 -9.13 12.48
N LEU A 198 -6.51 -10.24 13.16
CA LEU A 198 -7.54 -11.04 13.85
C LEU A 198 -8.12 -10.28 15.06
N ALA A 199 -7.26 -9.62 15.84
CA ALA A 199 -7.70 -8.76 16.94
C ALA A 199 -8.57 -7.60 16.45
N GLY A 200 -8.16 -6.96 15.34
CA GLY A 200 -8.95 -5.92 14.67
C GLY A 200 -10.32 -6.46 14.24
N ARG A 201 -10.40 -7.65 13.65
CA ARG A 201 -11.66 -8.26 13.23
C ARG A 201 -12.62 -8.48 14.41
N GLY A 202 -12.12 -8.95 15.55
CA GLY A 202 -12.94 -9.22 16.73
C GLY A 202 -13.51 -7.97 17.38
N THR A 203 -12.85 -6.82 17.24
CA THR A 203 -13.22 -5.59 17.96
C THR A 203 -13.93 -4.55 17.08
N LEU A 204 -13.68 -4.52 15.79
CA LEU A 204 -14.23 -3.50 14.88
C LEU A 204 -15.74 -3.64 14.68
N ASP A 205 -16.29 -4.85 14.71
CA ASP A 205 -17.73 -5.08 14.60
C ASP A 205 -18.48 -4.50 15.82
N ASP A 206 -17.96 -4.74 17.03
CA ASP A 206 -18.50 -4.17 18.27
C ASP A 206 -18.36 -2.63 18.27
N GLN A 207 -17.22 -2.13 17.80
CA GLN A 207 -16.98 -0.69 17.68
C GLN A 207 -17.98 -0.02 16.71
N ILE A 208 -18.27 -0.65 15.56
CA ILE A 208 -19.28 -0.14 14.61
C ILE A 208 -20.67 -0.10 15.27
N GLN A 209 -21.02 -1.14 16.02
CA GLN A 209 -22.32 -1.17 16.71
C GLN A 209 -22.41 -0.06 17.76
N ALA A 210 -21.39 0.10 18.60
CA ALA A 210 -21.32 1.19 19.57
C ALA A 210 -21.39 2.57 18.90
N GLN A 211 -20.66 2.74 17.79
CA GLN A 211 -20.64 3.99 17.03
C GLN A 211 -22.00 4.31 16.38
N ARG A 212 -22.74 3.29 15.90
CA ARG A 212 -24.13 3.48 15.42
C ARG A 212 -25.04 4.00 16.52
N LEU A 213 -24.98 3.37 17.70
CA LEU A 213 -25.76 3.81 18.85
C LEU A 213 -25.42 5.24 19.31
N LEU A 214 -24.12 5.61 19.19
CA LEU A 214 -23.67 6.97 19.46
C LEU A 214 -24.22 7.98 18.45
N VAL A 215 -24.25 7.64 17.16
CA VAL A 215 -24.87 8.48 16.12
C VAL A 215 -26.36 8.65 16.39
N ASP A 216 -27.09 7.58 16.74
CA ASP A 216 -28.51 7.63 17.05
C ASP A 216 -28.79 8.47 18.31
N ALA A 217 -27.92 8.40 19.32
CA ALA A 217 -28.05 9.24 20.52
C ALA A 217 -27.81 10.72 20.19
N ASN A 218 -26.75 11.04 19.42
CA ASN A 218 -26.46 12.41 18.99
C ASN A 218 -27.55 12.96 18.04
N GLN A 219 -28.17 12.12 17.21
CA GLN A 219 -29.29 12.52 16.38
C GLN A 219 -30.49 12.94 17.25
N ARG A 220 -30.86 12.13 18.26
CA ARG A 220 -31.93 12.48 19.19
C ARG A 220 -31.61 13.77 19.96
N ALA A 221 -30.36 13.94 20.40
CA ALA A 221 -29.96 15.16 21.09
C ALA A 221 -30.10 16.39 20.20
N TYR A 222 -29.68 16.29 18.93
CA TYR A 222 -29.86 17.37 17.95
C TYR A 222 -31.35 17.68 17.72
N ASP A 223 -32.19 16.65 17.49
CA ASP A 223 -33.62 16.84 17.24
C ASP A 223 -34.34 17.54 18.44
N VAL A 224 -33.99 17.15 19.67
CA VAL A 224 -34.51 17.78 20.89
C VAL A 224 -34.01 19.22 21.03
N SER A 225 -32.72 19.48 20.81
CA SER A 225 -32.16 20.84 20.88
C SER A 225 -32.80 21.77 19.84
N ASP A 226 -32.98 21.30 18.60
CA ASP A 226 -33.62 22.07 17.52
C ASP A 226 -35.10 22.37 17.86
N GLN A 227 -35.82 21.38 18.41
CA GLN A 227 -37.22 21.58 18.85
C GLN A 227 -37.32 22.59 19.97
N ARG A 228 -36.47 22.51 21.01
CA ARG A 228 -36.47 23.43 22.16
C ARG A 228 -36.12 24.86 21.74
N PHE A 229 -35.13 25.00 20.84
CA PHE A 229 -34.78 26.29 20.24
C PHE A 229 -35.97 26.92 19.48
N ARG A 230 -36.67 26.11 18.63
CA ARG A 230 -37.86 26.61 17.90
C ARG A 230 -39.00 27.01 18.80
N GLN A 231 -39.07 26.44 20.01
CA GLN A 231 -40.03 26.82 21.03
C GLN A 231 -39.59 28.01 21.90
N GLY A 232 -38.39 28.54 21.66
CA GLY A 232 -37.85 29.67 22.43
C GLY A 232 -37.39 29.30 23.85
N ILE A 233 -37.17 27.98 24.12
CA ILE A 233 -36.76 27.49 25.44
C ILE A 233 -35.22 27.55 25.59
N ASP A 234 -34.49 27.16 24.59
CA ASP A 234 -33.00 27.11 24.57
C ASP A 234 -32.43 28.09 23.56
N ASP A 235 -31.16 28.41 23.73
CA ASP A 235 -30.39 29.23 22.81
C ASP A 235 -29.93 28.42 21.58
N TYR A 236 -29.53 29.15 20.53
CA TYR A 236 -29.04 28.53 19.28
C TYR A 236 -27.70 27.81 19.46
N LEU A 237 -26.91 28.16 20.46
CA LEU A 237 -25.65 27.52 20.77
C LEU A 237 -25.82 26.04 21.07
N SER A 238 -26.87 25.69 21.81
CA SER A 238 -27.21 24.29 22.13
C SER A 238 -27.48 23.44 20.87
N VAL A 239 -28.12 24.03 19.84
CA VAL A 239 -28.36 23.41 18.55
C VAL A 239 -27.03 23.17 17.81
N LEU A 240 -26.17 24.20 17.79
CA LEU A 240 -24.87 24.10 17.13
C LEU A 240 -23.94 23.04 17.75
N ASP A 241 -23.93 22.93 19.07
CA ASP A 241 -23.11 21.94 19.77
C ASP A 241 -23.62 20.51 19.54
N SER A 242 -24.92 20.30 19.61
CA SER A 242 -25.52 18.99 19.30
C SER A 242 -25.30 18.62 17.83
N GLN A 243 -25.38 19.58 16.91
CA GLN A 243 -25.09 19.38 15.49
C GLN A 243 -23.63 19.01 15.23
N ARG A 244 -22.68 19.68 15.90
CA ARG A 244 -21.24 19.35 15.80
C ARG A 244 -20.96 17.95 16.32
N SER A 245 -21.59 17.57 17.44
CA SER A 245 -21.48 16.24 18.02
C SER A 245 -22.04 15.17 17.08
N LEU A 246 -23.19 15.41 16.48
CA LEU A 246 -23.78 14.53 15.47
C LEU A 246 -22.88 14.38 14.25
N TYR A 247 -22.39 15.48 13.69
CA TYR A 247 -21.51 15.47 12.53
C TYR A 247 -20.20 14.69 12.81
N SER A 248 -19.59 14.92 13.97
CA SER A 248 -18.38 14.22 14.40
C SER A 248 -18.62 12.71 14.55
N SER A 249 -19.73 12.31 15.18
CA SER A 249 -20.07 10.90 15.34
C SER A 249 -20.38 10.20 14.02
N GLN A 250 -21.03 10.89 13.08
CA GLN A 250 -21.26 10.37 11.71
C GLN A 250 -19.96 10.16 10.96
N GLN A 251 -19.00 11.09 11.04
CA GLN A 251 -17.68 10.92 10.45
C GLN A 251 -16.94 9.72 11.06
N ALA A 252 -16.92 9.62 12.40
CA ALA A 252 -16.28 8.52 13.09
C ALA A 252 -16.90 7.15 12.73
N LEU A 253 -18.21 7.09 12.47
CA LEU A 253 -18.85 5.86 11.97
C LEU A 253 -18.34 5.47 10.59
N VAL A 254 -18.18 6.43 9.68
CA VAL A 254 -17.62 6.17 8.33
C VAL A 254 -16.18 5.69 8.43
N ASP A 255 -15.36 6.35 9.27
CA ASP A 255 -13.96 5.97 9.49
C ASP A 255 -13.85 4.56 10.09
N THR A 256 -14.71 4.20 11.04
CA THR A 256 -14.73 2.85 11.64
C THR A 256 -15.13 1.79 10.61
N ARG A 257 -16.11 2.07 9.75
CA ARG A 257 -16.47 1.17 8.63
C ARG A 257 -15.31 0.99 7.65
N LEU A 258 -14.64 2.07 7.29
CA LEU A 258 -13.45 2.01 6.43
C LEU A 258 -12.34 1.18 7.09
N ALA A 259 -12.09 1.37 8.39
CA ALA A 259 -11.12 0.58 9.14
C ALA A 259 -11.45 -0.93 9.11
N ARG A 260 -12.73 -1.29 9.25
CA ARG A 260 -13.18 -2.69 9.15
C ARG A 260 -12.92 -3.28 7.77
N LEU A 261 -13.28 -2.58 6.70
CA LEU A 261 -13.05 -3.05 5.33
C LEU A 261 -11.55 -3.17 5.04
N SER A 262 -10.76 -2.19 5.46
CA SER A 262 -9.30 -2.23 5.35
C SER A 262 -8.68 -3.39 6.13
N ASN A 263 -9.22 -3.70 7.32
CA ASN A 263 -8.80 -4.85 8.12
C ASN A 263 -9.10 -6.18 7.41
N LEU A 264 -10.26 -6.33 6.76
CA LEU A 264 -10.59 -7.53 5.99
C LEU A 264 -9.63 -7.73 4.81
N VAL A 265 -9.30 -6.67 4.08
CA VAL A 265 -8.30 -6.72 3.00
C VAL A 265 -6.92 -7.05 3.56
N THR A 266 -6.55 -6.45 4.68
CA THR A 266 -5.28 -6.73 5.36
C THR A 266 -5.22 -8.19 5.80
N LEU A 267 -6.27 -8.71 6.40
CA LEU A 267 -6.35 -10.11 6.83
C LEU A 267 -6.19 -11.07 5.63
N TYR A 268 -6.84 -10.79 4.50
CA TYR A 268 -6.65 -11.56 3.28
C TYR A 268 -5.20 -11.55 2.80
N LYS A 269 -4.57 -10.37 2.77
CA LYS A 269 -3.16 -10.18 2.38
C LYS A 269 -2.20 -10.92 3.31
N VAL A 270 -2.35 -10.77 4.64
CA VAL A 270 -1.40 -11.35 5.61
C VAL A 270 -1.52 -12.88 5.73
N LEU A 271 -2.67 -13.44 5.33
CA LEU A 271 -2.84 -14.88 5.17
C LEU A 271 -2.24 -15.44 3.86
N GLY A 272 -1.58 -14.60 3.06
CA GLY A 272 -0.99 -15.00 1.78
C GLY A 272 -1.99 -15.09 0.63
N GLY A 273 -3.16 -14.43 0.76
CA GLY A 273 -4.15 -14.37 -0.30
C GLY A 273 -3.72 -13.47 -1.46
N GLY A 274 -4.31 -13.70 -2.64
CA GLY A 274 -4.09 -12.87 -3.83
C GLY A 274 -2.80 -13.15 -4.60
N TRP A 275 -1.96 -14.06 -4.12
CA TRP A 275 -0.73 -14.44 -4.79
C TRP A 275 -0.71 -15.94 -5.10
N THR A 276 -0.35 -16.29 -6.33
CA THR A 276 -0.09 -17.66 -6.78
C THR A 276 1.26 -17.70 -7.48
N GLU A 277 2.08 -18.71 -7.17
CA GLU A 277 3.34 -18.91 -7.88
C GLU A 277 3.05 -19.18 -9.36
N ARG A 278 3.53 -18.31 -10.25
CA ARG A 278 3.58 -18.64 -11.68
C ARG A 278 4.68 -19.68 -11.86
N THR A 279 4.31 -20.93 -11.95
CA THR A 279 5.22 -21.97 -12.41
C THR A 279 5.72 -21.60 -13.80
N ALA A 280 7.03 -21.64 -14.02
CA ALA A 280 7.70 -21.28 -15.28
C ALA A 280 7.21 -22.07 -16.54
N THR A 281 6.29 -23.01 -16.36
CA THR A 281 5.68 -23.82 -17.42
C THR A 281 4.82 -23.02 -18.41
N ALA A 282 4.37 -21.80 -18.05
CA ALA A 282 3.57 -20.97 -18.96
C ALA A 282 4.40 -20.19 -20.00
N ALA A 283 5.73 -20.12 -19.83
CA ALA A 283 6.61 -19.41 -20.77
C ALA A 283 7.05 -20.25 -21.97
N GLN A 284 6.79 -21.57 -21.96
CA GLN A 284 7.23 -22.49 -23.04
C GLN A 284 6.14 -22.80 -24.08
N THR A 285 4.94 -22.25 -23.96
CA THR A 285 3.84 -22.47 -24.92
C THR A 285 3.50 -21.26 -25.78
N ALA A 286 4.43 -20.32 -25.98
CA ALA A 286 4.29 -19.39 -27.10
C ALA A 286 4.57 -20.19 -28.40
N PRO A 287 3.61 -20.32 -29.33
CA PRO A 287 3.88 -21.00 -30.58
C PRO A 287 4.95 -20.21 -31.33
N ALA A 288 6.05 -20.87 -31.67
CA ALA A 288 7.05 -20.36 -32.58
C ALA A 288 6.33 -19.94 -33.85
N GLY A 289 6.29 -18.65 -34.11
CA GLY A 289 5.62 -18.07 -35.28
C GLY A 289 6.09 -18.75 -36.54
N ALA A 290 5.12 -19.23 -37.31
CA ALA A 290 5.33 -19.77 -38.64
C ALA A 290 6.06 -18.74 -39.49
N GLY A 291 7.29 -19.02 -39.85
CA GLY A 291 8.02 -18.31 -40.88
C GLY A 291 7.29 -18.50 -42.21
N SER A 292 6.69 -17.43 -42.72
CA SER A 292 6.18 -17.37 -44.08
C SER A 292 7.36 -17.29 -45.02
N GLY A 293 7.58 -18.38 -45.75
CA GLY A 293 8.31 -18.33 -46.98
C GLY A 293 7.49 -17.64 -48.08
N SER A 294 8.10 -16.74 -48.75
CA SER A 294 8.06 -16.52 -50.20
C SER A 294 8.81 -15.21 -50.51
#